data_0142106136a6719572e3f3fde04e2871
#
_entry.id   0142106136a6719572e3f3fde04e2871
#
_cell.length_a   1.000
_cell.length_b   1.000
_cell.length_c   1.000
_cell.angle_alpha   90.00
_cell.angle_beta   90.00
_cell.angle_gamma   90.00
#
_symmetry.space_group_name_H-M   'P 1'
#
loop_
_entity.id
_entity.type
_entity.pdbx_description
1 polymer ?
#
loop_
_entity_poly.entity_id
_entity_poly.type
_entity_poly.pdbx_seq_one_letter_code
_entity_poly.pdbx_strand_id
1 'polypeptide(L)'
;MDGIQVCKEIAGLHDSIVGTEIVEKGVTIAEHAKSGTLSKLEKLFAQTELYMSVLQVNTEKVGRPHYLMAHNDSIDLFFFPIVVNSRKMIIVVRASVPYIHEEIVNKMREYVGKLRLGYY
;
A
#
# COMPACT_ATOMS: atom_id res chain seq x y z
N MET A 1 -1.87 12.88 -10.28
CA MET A 1 -1.46 11.47 -10.17
C MET A 1 -2.54 10.57 -10.77
N ASP A 2 -2.16 9.73 -11.68
CA ASP A 2 -3.05 8.69 -12.19
C ASP A 2 -2.95 7.46 -11.28
N GLY A 3 -3.96 7.23 -10.45
CA GLY A 3 -3.94 6.14 -9.47
C GLY A 3 -3.88 4.76 -10.09
N ILE A 4 -4.57 4.53 -11.21
CA ILE A 4 -4.55 3.23 -11.90
C ILE A 4 -3.14 2.95 -12.43
N GLN A 5 -2.49 3.94 -13.03
CA GLN A 5 -1.13 3.79 -13.52
C GLN A 5 -0.15 3.52 -12.38
N VAL A 6 -0.29 4.23 -11.26
CA VAL A 6 0.52 3.99 -10.06
C VAL A 6 0.36 2.55 -9.57
N CYS A 7 -0.87 2.05 -9.50
CA CYS A 7 -1.13 0.67 -9.08
C CYS A 7 -0.47 -0.34 -10.00
N LYS A 8 -0.52 -0.12 -11.32
CA LYS A 8 0.13 -1.00 -12.30
C LYS A 8 1.65 -1.00 -12.16
N GLU A 9 2.24 0.17 -11.97
CA GLU A 9 3.68 0.30 -11.79
C GLU A 9 4.16 -0.40 -10.52
N ILE A 10 3.44 -0.22 -9.42
CA ILE A 10 3.78 -0.89 -8.16
C ILE A 10 3.66 -2.40 -8.31
N ALA A 11 2.62 -2.89 -8.96
CA ALA A 11 2.45 -4.32 -9.19
C ALA A 11 3.62 -4.90 -10.01
N GLY A 12 4.26 -4.10 -10.85
CA GLY A 12 5.43 -4.50 -11.63
C GLY A 12 6.75 -4.46 -10.88
N LEU A 13 6.80 -3.95 -9.64
CA LEU A 13 8.06 -3.79 -8.91
C LEU A 13 8.67 -5.11 -8.44
N HIS A 14 7.83 -6.11 -8.18
CA HIS A 14 8.28 -7.40 -7.68
C HIS A 14 7.31 -8.51 -8.11
N ASP A 15 7.86 -9.69 -8.42
CA ASP A 15 7.05 -10.81 -8.89
C ASP A 15 6.03 -11.30 -7.85
N SER A 16 6.36 -11.17 -6.57
CA SER A 16 5.46 -11.58 -5.49
C SER A 16 4.28 -10.65 -5.27
N ILE A 17 4.30 -9.44 -5.80
CA ILE A 17 3.17 -8.53 -5.68
C ILE A 17 2.06 -9.01 -6.58
N VAL A 18 0.91 -9.36 -6.00
CA VAL A 18 -0.25 -9.86 -6.73
C VAL A 18 -1.33 -8.81 -6.93
N GLY A 19 -1.28 -7.71 -6.21
CA GLY A 19 -2.23 -6.64 -6.37
C GLY A 19 -1.88 -5.40 -5.58
N THR A 20 -2.45 -4.29 -5.99
CA THR A 20 -2.23 -2.98 -5.38
C THR A 20 -3.52 -2.19 -5.42
N GLU A 21 -3.76 -1.41 -4.38
CA GLU A 21 -4.86 -0.45 -4.39
C GLU A 21 -4.46 0.83 -3.67
N ILE A 22 -5.17 1.90 -3.98
CA ILE A 22 -5.01 3.19 -3.30
C ILE A 22 -6.32 3.51 -2.61
N VAL A 23 -6.23 3.80 -1.32
CA VAL A 23 -7.38 4.11 -0.48
C VAL A 23 -7.26 5.55 0.01
N GLU A 24 -8.34 6.30 -0.13
CA GLU A 24 -8.43 7.67 0.37
C GLU A 24 -9.73 7.80 1.17
N LYS A 25 -9.63 8.22 2.43
CA LYS A 25 -10.78 8.40 3.32
C LYS A 25 -11.65 7.14 3.41
N GLY A 26 -11.02 5.97 3.47
CA GLY A 26 -11.73 4.69 3.55
C GLY A 26 -12.34 4.20 2.25
N VAL A 27 -12.09 4.86 1.13
CA VAL A 27 -12.64 4.48 -0.17
C VAL A 27 -11.50 4.12 -1.12
N THR A 28 -11.64 2.97 -1.78
CA THR A 28 -10.69 2.58 -2.84
C THR A 28 -10.90 3.46 -4.06
N ILE A 29 -9.90 4.22 -4.42
CA ILE A 29 -9.95 5.13 -5.57
C ILE A 29 -9.24 4.59 -6.80
N ALA A 30 -8.40 3.59 -6.64
CA ALA A 30 -7.72 2.90 -7.75
C ALA A 30 -7.27 1.52 -7.30
N GLU A 31 -7.22 0.57 -8.21
CA GLU A 31 -6.73 -0.77 -7.93
C GLU A 31 -6.20 -1.45 -9.18
N HIS A 32 -5.33 -2.43 -8.98
CA HIS A 32 -4.83 -3.29 -10.05
C HIS A 32 -4.47 -4.66 -9.48
N ALA A 33 -4.92 -5.72 -10.14
CA ALA A 33 -4.59 -7.09 -9.79
C ALA A 33 -3.90 -7.77 -10.97
N LYS A 34 -2.82 -8.52 -10.69
CA LYS A 34 -2.08 -9.25 -11.71
C LYS A 34 -2.85 -10.43 -12.29
N SER A 35 -3.63 -11.09 -11.48
CA SER A 35 -4.50 -12.18 -11.91
C SER A 35 -5.83 -11.99 -11.21
N GLY A 36 -6.94 -12.32 -11.86
CA GLY A 36 -8.29 -12.03 -11.42
C GLY A 36 -8.73 -12.54 -10.05
N THR A 37 -7.80 -12.72 -9.13
CA THR A 37 -8.02 -13.33 -7.83
C THR A 37 -8.28 -12.34 -6.71
N LEU A 38 -8.21 -11.05 -6.97
CA LEU A 38 -8.41 -10.06 -5.94
C LEU A 38 -9.84 -9.60 -5.91
N SER A 39 -10.67 -10.46 -5.43
CA SER A 39 -12.00 -10.05 -5.11
C SER A 39 -12.03 -9.78 -3.62
N LYS A 40 -12.68 -8.72 -3.22
CA LYS A 40 -13.21 -8.43 -1.89
C LYS A 40 -12.38 -7.47 -1.08
N LEU A 41 -12.60 -6.28 -1.48
CA LEU A 41 -12.25 -5.05 -0.82
C LEU A 41 -12.71 -4.98 0.63
N GLU A 42 -13.78 -5.67 0.99
CA GLU A 42 -14.36 -5.61 2.33
C GLU A 42 -13.38 -5.98 3.43
N LYS A 43 -12.56 -6.99 3.20
CA LYS A 43 -11.54 -7.40 4.18
C LYS A 43 -10.41 -6.38 4.30
N LEU A 44 -10.14 -5.65 3.22
CA LEU A 44 -9.12 -4.62 3.21
C LEU A 44 -9.55 -3.36 3.94
N PHE A 45 -10.83 -3.01 3.88
CA PHE A 45 -11.33 -1.84 4.59
C PHE A 45 -11.11 -1.95 6.09
N ALA A 46 -11.43 -3.09 6.68
CA ALA A 46 -11.23 -3.28 8.12
C ALA A 46 -9.78 -3.13 8.52
N GLN A 47 -8.85 -3.68 7.72
CA GLN A 47 -7.43 -3.58 7.99
C GLN A 47 -6.90 -2.16 7.76
N THR A 48 -7.39 -1.48 6.74
CA THR A 48 -7.03 -0.09 6.48
C THR A 48 -7.48 0.84 7.60
N GLU A 49 -8.69 0.62 8.12
CA GLU A 49 -9.20 1.39 9.25
C GLU A 49 -8.38 1.14 10.51
N LEU A 50 -8.01 -0.10 10.78
CA LEU A 50 -7.12 -0.44 11.88
C LEU A 50 -5.78 0.27 11.74
N TYR A 51 -5.21 0.29 10.56
CA TYR A 51 -3.98 1.01 10.27
C TYR A 51 -4.11 2.50 10.55
N MET A 52 -5.19 3.12 10.09
CA MET A 52 -5.46 4.54 10.35
C MET A 52 -5.56 4.84 11.85
N SER A 53 -6.19 3.95 12.60
CA SER A 53 -6.30 4.09 14.06
C SER A 53 -4.94 4.04 14.73
N VAL A 54 -4.07 3.12 14.32
CA VAL A 54 -2.70 3.01 14.84
C VAL A 54 -1.90 4.27 14.52
N LEU A 55 -2.05 4.81 13.32
CA LEU A 55 -1.40 6.05 12.91
C LEU A 55 -1.76 7.21 13.84
N GLN A 56 -3.05 7.38 14.12
CA GLN A 56 -3.53 8.48 14.96
C GLN A 56 -3.00 8.39 16.39
N VAL A 57 -2.93 7.19 16.95
CA VAL A 57 -2.55 7.00 18.35
C VAL A 57 -1.04 7.17 18.57
N ASN A 58 -0.22 6.73 17.62
CA ASN A 58 1.23 6.59 17.85
C ASN A 58 2.09 7.71 17.24
N THR A 59 1.54 8.54 16.37
CA THR A 59 2.31 9.53 15.60
C THR A 59 3.08 10.51 16.50
N GLU A 60 2.48 10.95 17.59
CA GLU A 60 3.11 11.93 18.48
C GLU A 60 4.28 11.35 19.29
N LYS A 61 4.19 10.07 19.66
CA LYS A 61 5.16 9.45 20.56
C LYS A 61 6.33 8.81 19.83
N VAL A 62 6.06 8.18 18.69
CA VAL A 62 7.06 7.37 17.99
C VAL A 62 7.41 7.90 16.61
N GLY A 63 6.78 9.00 16.19
CA GLY A 63 6.99 9.58 14.88
C GLY A 63 6.09 8.97 13.83
N ARG A 64 6.31 9.37 12.56
CA ARG A 64 5.51 8.90 11.44
C ARG A 64 5.90 7.47 11.06
N PRO A 65 4.94 6.56 10.94
CA PRO A 65 5.23 5.24 10.40
C PRO A 65 5.51 5.33 8.90
N HIS A 66 6.50 4.57 8.43
CA HIS A 66 6.79 4.45 7.00
C HIS A 66 5.86 3.45 6.34
N TYR A 67 5.53 2.37 7.05
CA TYR A 67 4.56 1.38 6.60
C TYR A 67 4.12 0.51 7.77
N LEU A 68 3.01 -0.18 7.57
CA LEU A 68 2.59 -1.30 8.42
C LEU A 68 2.44 -2.54 7.56
N MET A 69 2.58 -3.70 8.15
CA MET A 69 2.42 -4.98 7.48
C MET A 69 1.48 -5.87 8.28
N ALA A 70 0.54 -6.51 7.59
CA ALA A 70 -0.27 -7.59 8.14
C ALA A 70 0.22 -8.89 7.51
N HIS A 71 0.87 -9.74 8.30
CA HIS A 71 1.38 -11.03 7.85
C HIS A 71 0.28 -12.08 7.98
N ASN A 72 -0.02 -12.76 6.88
CA ASN A 72 -1.05 -13.80 6.83
C ASN A 72 -0.47 -15.07 6.23
N ASP A 73 -1.26 -16.16 6.25
CA ASP A 73 -0.77 -17.46 5.79
C ASP A 73 -0.33 -17.49 4.32
N SER A 74 -1.08 -16.84 3.45
CA SER A 74 -0.86 -16.92 2.01
C SER A 74 -0.47 -15.59 1.38
N ILE A 75 -0.97 -14.49 1.91
CA ILE A 75 -0.76 -13.16 1.36
C ILE A 75 -0.49 -12.18 2.49
N ASP A 76 0.60 -11.43 2.36
CA ASP A 76 0.89 -10.32 3.25
C ASP A 76 0.34 -9.03 2.68
N LEU A 77 -0.08 -8.14 3.57
CA LEU A 77 -0.57 -6.81 3.21
C LEU A 77 0.40 -5.77 3.75
N PHE A 78 0.83 -4.87 2.87
CA PHE A 78 1.63 -3.71 3.25
C PHE A 78 0.80 -2.46 3.07
N PHE A 79 0.88 -1.55 4.02
CA PHE A 79 0.16 -0.28 4.01
C PHE A 79 1.17 0.85 4.04
N PHE A 80 1.26 1.61 2.96
CA PHE A 80 2.19 2.73 2.83
C PHE A 80 1.42 4.05 2.81
N PRO A 81 1.50 4.86 3.87
CA PRO A 81 0.86 6.17 3.85
C PRO A 81 1.60 7.11 2.91
N ILE A 82 0.86 7.83 2.11
CA ILE A 82 1.42 8.84 1.20
C ILE A 82 0.63 10.14 1.31
N VAL A 83 1.30 11.24 1.00
CA VAL A 83 0.67 12.55 0.85
C VAL A 83 1.09 13.10 -0.50
N VAL A 84 0.12 13.32 -1.38
CA VAL A 84 0.36 13.87 -2.72
C VAL A 84 -0.62 15.02 -2.92
N ASN A 85 -0.09 16.22 -3.22
CA ASN A 85 -0.92 17.43 -3.40
C ASN A 85 -1.90 17.66 -2.25
N SER A 86 -1.40 17.54 -1.02
CA SER A 86 -2.17 17.68 0.22
C SER A 86 -3.25 16.63 0.43
N ARG A 87 -3.31 15.60 -0.40
CA ARG A 87 -4.23 14.48 -0.24
C ARG A 87 -3.52 13.36 0.51
N LYS A 88 -4.13 12.89 1.59
CA LYS A 88 -3.63 11.77 2.38
C LYS A 88 -4.25 10.48 1.88
N MET A 89 -3.41 9.56 1.44
CA MET A 89 -3.85 8.27 0.88
C MET A 89 -3.02 7.15 1.47
N ILE A 90 -3.47 5.92 1.29
CA ILE A 90 -2.73 4.72 1.66
C ILE A 90 -2.62 3.84 0.42
N ILE A 91 -1.40 3.45 0.09
CA ILE A 91 -1.16 2.41 -0.91
C ILE A 91 -1.16 1.07 -0.18
N VAL A 92 -2.03 0.16 -0.62
CA VAL A 92 -2.08 -1.21 -0.09
C VAL A 92 -1.46 -2.14 -1.12
N VAL A 93 -0.44 -2.88 -0.70
CA VAL A 93 0.28 -3.83 -1.54
C VAL A 93 0.04 -5.23 -1.01
N ARG A 94 -0.39 -6.14 -1.88
CA ARG A 94 -0.59 -7.55 -1.55
C ARG A 94 0.55 -8.36 -2.14
N ALA A 95 1.24 -9.09 -1.29
CA ALA A 95 2.35 -9.93 -1.70
C ALA A 95 2.09 -11.40 -1.35
N SER A 96 2.27 -12.28 -2.32
CA SER A 96 2.12 -13.71 -2.13
C SER A 96 3.37 -14.28 -1.46
N VAL A 97 3.20 -14.99 -0.36
CA VAL A 97 4.33 -15.65 0.33
C VAL A 97 4.67 -16.97 -0.37
N PRO A 98 5.95 -17.41 -0.35
CA PRO A 98 7.11 -16.76 0.26
C PRO A 98 7.78 -15.72 -0.65
N TYR A 99 8.45 -14.75 -0.04
CA TYR A 99 9.23 -13.74 -0.76
C TYR A 99 10.24 -13.13 0.22
N ILE A 100 11.17 -12.33 -0.29
CA ILE A 100 12.13 -11.62 0.54
C ILE A 100 11.54 -10.26 0.90
N HIS A 101 11.22 -10.07 2.17
CA HIS A 101 10.54 -8.89 2.70
C HIS A 101 11.24 -7.58 2.32
N GLU A 102 12.56 -7.50 2.50
CA GLU A 102 13.33 -6.29 2.23
C GLU A 102 13.29 -5.87 0.77
N GLU A 103 13.16 -6.81 -0.16
CA GLU A 103 13.07 -6.47 -1.58
C GLU A 103 11.83 -5.64 -1.88
N ILE A 104 10.69 -6.01 -1.32
CA ILE A 104 9.45 -5.26 -1.50
C ILE A 104 9.52 -3.92 -0.80
N VAL A 105 9.94 -3.91 0.46
CA VAL A 105 10.00 -2.67 1.25
C VAL A 105 10.93 -1.65 0.60
N ASN A 106 12.11 -2.08 0.15
CA ASN A 106 13.08 -1.16 -0.45
C ASN A 106 12.57 -0.57 -1.76
N LYS A 107 11.97 -1.39 -2.61
CA LYS A 107 11.39 -0.93 -3.87
C LYS A 107 10.22 0.02 -3.65
N MET A 108 9.38 -0.28 -2.67
CA MET A 108 8.26 0.59 -2.34
C MET A 108 8.72 1.93 -1.77
N ARG A 109 9.73 1.93 -0.91
CA ARG A 109 10.26 3.19 -0.35
C ARG A 109 10.83 4.08 -1.44
N GLU A 110 11.56 3.51 -2.39
CA GLU A 110 12.06 4.24 -3.54
C GLU A 110 10.93 4.80 -4.38
N TYR A 111 9.93 4.00 -4.69
CA TYR A 111 8.79 4.42 -5.50
C TYR A 111 7.98 5.53 -4.80
N VAL A 112 7.68 5.37 -3.52
CA VAL A 112 6.97 6.37 -2.73
C VAL A 112 7.75 7.69 -2.68
N GLY A 113 9.08 7.61 -2.57
CA GLY A 113 9.93 8.78 -2.64
C GLY A 113 9.77 9.55 -3.96
N LYS A 114 9.70 8.84 -5.07
CA LYS A 114 9.48 9.46 -6.38
C LYS A 114 8.10 10.09 -6.50
N LEU A 115 7.06 9.46 -5.96
CA LEU A 115 5.72 10.03 -5.92
C LEU A 115 5.71 11.37 -5.16
N ARG A 116 6.39 11.43 -4.02
CA ARG A 116 6.47 12.65 -3.20
C ARG A 116 7.19 13.77 -3.90
N LEU A 117 8.14 13.43 -4.77
CA LEU A 117 8.89 14.42 -5.56
C LEU A 117 8.15 14.84 -6.84
N GLY A 118 6.99 14.28 -7.11
CA GLY A 118 6.18 14.67 -8.25
C GLY A 118 6.61 14.09 -9.59
N TYR A 119 7.34 12.98 -9.60
CA TYR A 119 7.76 12.33 -10.84
C TYR A 119 6.64 11.53 -11.53
N TYR A 120 5.47 11.46 -10.92
CA TYR A 120 4.35 10.68 -11.45
C TYR A 120 3.05 11.47 -11.49
#